data_d3382145be67e911eb63e822aa2afb72
#
_entry.id   d3382145be67e911eb63e822aa2afb72
#
_cell.length_a   1.000
_cell.length_b   1.000
_cell.length_c   1.000
_cell.angle_alpha   90.00
_cell.angle_beta   90.00
_cell.angle_gamma   90.00
#
_symmetry.space_group_name_H-M   'P 1'
#
loop_
_entity.id
_entity.type
_entity.pdbx_description
1 polymer ?
#
loop_
_entity_poly.entity_id
_entity_poly.type
_entity_poly.pdbx_seq_one_letter_code
_entity_poly.pdbx_strand_id
1 'polypeptide(L)'
;MLKVVEYHNIPPVNPTNYLTVILEAILDLKVLNILYTQHNKISKQILPYNLFYRNGVWFCYALDINNNIFGVYRCDYIEKCTINNIEHSYTFEDLKNFLVAYEGTYHNIEFKCSLTKFGKELFLKKNYPNMRLKEIDNHSYIIGSFNKEELDYMVHYLIGFGENVKIEYPKLLKDTYIKKLKEILKKYEQ
;
A
#
# COMPACT_ATOMS: atom_id res chain seq x y z
N MET A 1 -30.09 23.20 -15.79
CA MET A 1 -28.64 22.95 -15.83
C MET A 1 -28.32 21.93 -14.75
N LEU A 2 -28.13 20.66 -15.11
CA LEU A 2 -27.85 19.58 -14.18
C LEU A 2 -26.39 19.77 -13.68
N LYS A 3 -26.21 20.02 -12.37
CA LYS A 3 -24.90 19.90 -11.72
C LYS A 3 -24.53 18.42 -11.68
N VAL A 4 -23.68 18.01 -12.60
CA VAL A 4 -23.09 16.68 -12.60
C VAL A 4 -21.97 16.69 -11.59
N VAL A 5 -22.15 15.93 -10.49
CA VAL A 5 -21.15 15.46 -9.51
C VAL A 5 -19.83 16.26 -9.46
N GLU A 6 -19.69 17.14 -8.47
CA GLU A 6 -18.39 17.74 -8.15
C GLU A 6 -17.52 16.69 -7.43
N TYR A 7 -16.44 16.26 -8.09
CA TYR A 7 -15.41 15.43 -7.49
C TYR A 7 -14.42 16.35 -6.76
N HIS A 8 -14.51 16.42 -5.44
CA HIS A 8 -13.47 17.08 -4.65
C HIS A 8 -12.27 16.14 -4.49
N ASN A 9 -11.37 16.17 -5.47
CA ASN A 9 -10.06 15.55 -5.30
C ASN A 9 -9.27 16.33 -4.25
N ILE A 10 -8.89 15.68 -3.16
CA ILE A 10 -7.84 16.20 -2.29
C ILE A 10 -6.56 16.16 -3.15
N PRO A 11 -5.94 17.31 -3.47
CA PRO A 11 -4.71 17.31 -4.25
C PRO A 11 -3.66 16.48 -3.50
N PRO A 12 -2.82 15.71 -4.21
CA PRO A 12 -1.74 14.97 -3.58
C PRO A 12 -0.84 15.93 -2.80
N VAL A 13 -0.49 15.56 -1.58
CA VAL A 13 0.33 16.38 -0.66
C VAL A 13 1.71 16.68 -1.29
N ASN A 14 2.21 15.75 -2.12
CA ASN A 14 3.43 15.91 -2.90
C ASN A 14 3.13 15.74 -4.38
N PRO A 15 3.61 16.65 -5.27
CA PRO A 15 3.44 16.49 -6.69
C PRO A 15 4.19 15.24 -7.19
N THR A 16 3.50 14.40 -7.95
CA THR A 16 4.12 13.22 -8.57
C THR A 16 4.62 13.62 -9.96
N ASN A 17 5.87 14.08 -10.02
CA ASN A 17 6.42 14.77 -11.21
C ASN A 17 6.75 13.82 -12.39
N TYR A 18 6.85 12.51 -12.17
CA TYR A 18 7.41 11.56 -13.13
C TYR A 18 6.43 10.50 -13.64
N LEU A 19 5.11 10.65 -13.42
CA LEU A 19 4.13 9.66 -13.85
C LEU A 19 4.17 9.35 -15.34
N THR A 20 4.33 10.38 -16.17
CA THR A 20 4.43 10.22 -17.63
C THR A 20 5.65 9.41 -18.02
N VAL A 21 6.81 9.70 -17.42
CA VAL A 21 8.07 8.97 -17.69
C VAL A 21 7.96 7.53 -17.24
N ILE A 22 7.34 7.28 -16.06
CA ILE A 22 7.11 5.93 -15.55
C ILE A 22 6.16 5.16 -16.47
N LEU A 23 5.07 5.79 -16.92
CA LEU A 23 4.11 5.17 -17.82
C LEU A 23 4.75 4.83 -19.18
N GLU A 24 5.54 5.74 -19.75
CA GLU A 24 6.31 5.48 -20.98
C GLU A 24 7.24 4.27 -20.79
N ALA A 25 7.98 4.23 -19.69
CA ALA A 25 8.87 3.10 -19.38
C ALA A 25 8.13 1.78 -19.20
N ILE A 26 6.91 1.79 -18.65
CA ILE A 26 6.05 0.59 -18.55
C ILE A 26 5.66 0.13 -19.95
N LEU A 27 5.15 1.02 -20.80
CA LEU A 27 4.66 0.69 -22.15
C LEU A 27 5.77 0.14 -23.04
N ASP A 28 6.96 0.74 -22.94
CA ASP A 28 8.12 0.39 -23.78
C ASP A 28 9.03 -0.67 -23.12
N LEU A 29 8.67 -1.18 -21.95
CA LEU A 29 9.46 -2.13 -21.17
C LEU A 29 10.90 -1.62 -20.94
N LYS A 30 11.05 -0.36 -20.52
CA LYS A 30 12.34 0.30 -20.32
C LYS A 30 12.71 0.43 -18.85
N VAL A 31 14.00 0.36 -18.59
CA VAL A 31 14.56 0.57 -17.25
C VAL A 31 14.54 2.06 -16.89
N LEU A 32 14.28 2.36 -15.63
CA LEU A 32 14.38 3.69 -15.05
C LEU A 32 15.57 3.78 -14.10
N ASN A 33 16.37 4.84 -14.21
CA ASN A 33 17.24 5.28 -13.14
C ASN A 33 16.42 6.22 -12.25
N ILE A 34 16.28 5.88 -10.98
CA ILE A 34 15.56 6.70 -10.00
C ILE A 34 16.46 7.09 -8.82
N LEU A 35 16.24 8.29 -8.28
CA LEU A 35 16.71 8.68 -6.95
C LEU A 35 15.51 8.58 -6.00
N TYR A 36 15.54 7.59 -5.11
CA TYR A 36 14.45 7.24 -4.20
C TYR A 36 14.74 7.69 -2.77
N THR A 37 13.78 8.36 -2.11
CA THR A 37 14.02 9.13 -0.88
C THR A 37 13.13 8.71 0.30
N GLN A 38 12.64 7.48 0.36
CA GLN A 38 11.74 7.04 1.43
C GLN A 38 12.36 7.11 2.84
N HIS A 39 13.57 6.61 3.01
CA HIS A 39 14.31 6.65 4.29
C HIS A 39 15.68 7.32 4.11
N ASN A 40 16.37 6.96 3.05
CA ASN A 40 17.65 7.50 2.64
C ASN A 40 17.59 7.80 1.14
N LYS A 41 18.44 8.72 0.67
CA LYS A 41 18.62 8.95 -0.77
C LYS A 41 19.38 7.79 -1.39
N ILE A 42 18.72 6.96 -2.17
CA ILE A 42 19.29 5.78 -2.80
C ILE A 42 19.03 5.84 -4.31
N SER A 43 20.10 5.69 -5.10
CA SER A 43 19.98 5.49 -6.55
C SER A 43 19.63 4.03 -6.84
N LYS A 44 18.62 3.81 -7.68
CA LYS A 44 18.15 2.48 -8.09
C LYS A 44 17.91 2.43 -9.58
N GLN A 45 18.05 1.22 -10.14
CA GLN A 45 17.62 0.89 -11.49
C GLN A 45 16.42 -0.04 -11.37
N ILE A 46 15.27 0.43 -11.81
CA ILE A 46 14.02 -0.32 -11.71
C ILE A 46 13.42 -0.55 -13.08
N LEU A 47 12.83 -1.71 -13.29
CA LEU A 47 12.00 -2.01 -14.44
C LEU A 47 10.54 -1.94 -13.98
N PRO A 48 9.81 -0.86 -14.33
CA PRO A 48 8.46 -0.65 -13.87
C PRO A 48 7.48 -1.59 -14.59
N TYR A 49 6.46 -2.06 -13.87
CA TYR A 49 5.45 -2.97 -14.40
C TYR A 49 4.05 -2.39 -14.45
N ASN A 50 3.61 -1.74 -13.35
CA ASN A 50 2.25 -1.25 -13.25
C ASN A 50 2.18 -0.04 -12.32
N LEU A 51 1.31 0.92 -12.64
CA LEU A 51 0.95 2.05 -11.81
C LEU A 51 -0.42 1.84 -11.17
N PHE A 52 -0.54 2.14 -9.90
CA PHE A 52 -1.83 2.15 -9.21
C PHE A 52 -1.96 3.32 -8.26
N TYR A 53 -3.18 3.78 -8.07
CA TYR A 53 -3.51 4.90 -7.20
C TYR A 53 -4.23 4.40 -5.95
N ARG A 54 -3.75 4.78 -4.76
CA ARG A 54 -4.36 4.40 -3.50
C ARG A 54 -4.25 5.54 -2.48
N ASN A 55 -5.37 5.94 -1.90
CA ASN A 55 -5.42 6.93 -0.81
C ASN A 55 -4.69 8.25 -1.09
N GLY A 56 -4.84 8.79 -2.29
CA GLY A 56 -4.19 10.05 -2.66
C GLY A 56 -2.75 9.92 -3.13
N VAL A 57 -2.20 8.70 -3.21
CA VAL A 57 -0.81 8.44 -3.58
C VAL A 57 -0.71 7.49 -4.76
N TRP A 58 0.17 7.79 -5.69
CA TRP A 58 0.55 6.89 -6.76
C TRP A 58 1.67 5.95 -6.34
N PHE A 59 1.54 4.70 -6.74
CA PHE A 59 2.51 3.63 -6.50
C PHE A 59 2.87 2.97 -7.82
N CYS A 60 4.09 2.44 -7.90
CA CYS A 60 4.58 1.65 -9.01
C CYS A 60 5.07 0.30 -8.52
N TYR A 61 4.57 -0.79 -9.09
CA TYR A 61 5.22 -2.10 -8.99
C TYR A 61 6.43 -2.12 -9.92
N ALA A 62 7.58 -2.51 -9.43
CA ALA A 62 8.80 -2.58 -10.24
C ALA A 62 9.79 -3.64 -9.74
N LEU A 63 10.59 -4.16 -10.67
CA LEU A 63 11.76 -4.98 -10.39
C LEU A 63 13.00 -4.08 -10.21
N ASP A 64 13.66 -4.13 -9.07
CA ASP A 64 15.01 -3.60 -8.87
C ASP A 64 15.98 -4.58 -9.55
N ILE A 65 16.47 -4.20 -10.75
CA ILE A 65 17.27 -5.11 -11.58
C ILE A 65 18.65 -5.41 -10.99
N ASN A 66 19.22 -4.50 -10.22
CA ASN A 66 20.53 -4.71 -9.61
C ASN A 66 20.49 -5.75 -8.49
N ASN A 67 19.38 -5.79 -7.74
CA ASN A 67 19.22 -6.66 -6.59
C ASN A 67 18.29 -7.87 -6.88
N ASN A 68 17.65 -7.89 -8.05
CA ASN A 68 16.62 -8.86 -8.43
C ASN A 68 15.47 -8.95 -7.41
N ILE A 69 15.04 -7.79 -6.90
CA ILE A 69 13.96 -7.68 -5.90
C ILE A 69 12.78 -6.96 -6.52
N PHE A 70 11.63 -7.65 -6.59
CA PHE A 70 10.38 -7.04 -7.00
C PHE A 70 9.71 -6.37 -5.79
N GLY A 71 9.15 -5.17 -5.98
CA GLY A 71 8.56 -4.42 -4.88
C GLY A 71 7.67 -3.27 -5.32
N VAL A 72 7.18 -2.53 -4.33
CA VAL A 72 6.31 -1.36 -4.50
C VAL A 72 7.08 -0.08 -4.19
N TYR A 73 7.01 0.86 -5.10
CA TYR A 73 7.63 2.19 -4.98
C TYR A 73 6.54 3.27 -4.92
N ARG A 74 6.60 4.14 -3.93
CA ARG A 74 5.75 5.34 -3.90
C ARG A 74 6.31 6.36 -4.89
N CYS A 75 5.49 6.81 -5.83
CA CYS A 75 5.96 7.70 -6.88
C CYS A 75 6.31 9.10 -6.36
N ASP A 76 5.71 9.56 -5.27
CA ASP A 76 6.01 10.83 -4.62
C ASP A 76 7.38 10.85 -3.88
N TYR A 77 7.99 9.67 -3.65
CA TYR A 77 9.36 9.56 -3.12
C TYR A 77 10.43 9.50 -4.23
N ILE A 78 10.06 9.59 -5.49
CA ILE A 78 11.00 9.65 -6.61
C ILE A 78 11.41 11.11 -6.83
N GLU A 79 12.63 11.46 -6.41
CA GLU A 79 13.20 12.82 -6.55
C GLU A 79 13.73 13.08 -7.96
N LYS A 80 14.29 12.04 -8.61
CA LYS A 80 14.76 12.06 -10.02
C LYS A 80 14.37 10.76 -10.70
N CYS A 81 14.02 10.88 -11.99
CA CYS A 81 13.63 9.74 -12.82
C CYS A 81 14.08 9.99 -14.25
N THR A 82 14.83 9.07 -14.84
CA THR A 82 15.24 9.10 -16.25
C THR A 82 15.16 7.72 -16.85
N ILE A 83 14.76 7.63 -18.13
CA ILE A 83 14.79 6.38 -18.88
C ILE A 83 16.25 5.97 -19.11
N ASN A 84 16.52 4.69 -18.89
CA ASN A 84 17.79 4.07 -19.18
C ASN A 84 17.61 3.00 -20.27
N ASN A 85 18.37 3.10 -21.32
CA ASN A 85 18.31 2.18 -22.49
C ASN A 85 19.21 0.93 -22.28
N ILE A 86 19.39 0.48 -21.06
CA ILE A 86 20.07 -0.79 -20.79
C ILE A 86 19.23 -1.93 -21.38
N GLU A 87 19.89 -2.81 -22.14
CA GLU A 87 19.28 -4.04 -22.63
C GLU A 87 19.07 -5.03 -21.49
N HIS A 88 17.92 -5.67 -21.47
CA HIS A 88 17.57 -6.74 -20.53
C HIS A 88 16.70 -7.79 -21.23
N SER A 89 16.62 -8.97 -20.65
CA SER A 89 15.85 -10.10 -21.21
C SER A 89 14.45 -10.25 -20.61
N TYR A 90 14.06 -9.42 -19.63
CA TYR A 90 12.76 -9.53 -18.97
C TYR A 90 11.61 -9.16 -19.92
N THR A 91 10.54 -9.93 -19.85
CA THR A 91 9.28 -9.73 -20.57
C THR A 91 8.18 -9.23 -19.62
N PHE A 92 7.05 -8.79 -20.17
CA PHE A 92 5.86 -8.47 -19.35
C PHE A 92 5.36 -9.67 -18.56
N GLU A 93 5.47 -10.89 -19.12
CA GLU A 93 5.04 -12.11 -18.41
C GLU A 93 5.96 -12.43 -17.23
N ASP A 94 7.27 -12.16 -17.36
CA ASP A 94 8.20 -12.29 -16.22
C ASP A 94 7.83 -11.34 -15.10
N LEU A 95 7.55 -10.06 -15.41
CA LEU A 95 7.15 -9.07 -14.42
C LEU A 95 5.81 -9.40 -13.76
N LYS A 96 4.87 -9.96 -14.53
CA LYS A 96 3.61 -10.47 -14.00
C LYS A 96 3.83 -11.62 -13.03
N ASN A 97 4.72 -12.55 -13.37
CA ASN A 97 5.08 -13.67 -12.50
C ASN A 97 5.76 -13.19 -11.22
N PHE A 98 6.63 -12.17 -11.29
CA PHE A 98 7.19 -11.51 -10.12
C PHE A 98 6.10 -10.88 -9.24
N LEU A 99 5.11 -10.20 -9.83
CA LEU A 99 3.98 -9.65 -9.08
C LEU A 99 3.19 -10.75 -8.36
N VAL A 100 2.84 -11.83 -9.06
CA VAL A 100 2.11 -12.97 -8.46
C VAL A 100 2.90 -13.59 -7.31
N ALA A 101 4.20 -13.79 -7.48
CA ALA A 101 5.07 -14.29 -6.42
C ALA A 101 5.15 -13.29 -5.25
N TYR A 102 5.30 -12.00 -5.52
CA TYR A 102 5.31 -10.93 -4.53
C TYR A 102 4.01 -10.93 -3.71
N GLU A 103 2.85 -10.93 -4.36
CA GLU A 103 1.56 -10.95 -3.68
C GLU A 103 1.34 -12.26 -2.90
N GLY A 104 1.75 -13.41 -3.46
CA GLY A 104 1.61 -14.71 -2.82
C GLY A 104 2.47 -14.91 -1.57
N THR A 105 3.66 -14.29 -1.52
CA THR A 105 4.57 -14.40 -0.38
C THR A 105 4.31 -13.37 0.73
N TYR A 106 3.70 -12.25 0.38
CA TYR A 106 3.55 -11.11 1.30
C TYR A 106 2.26 -11.10 2.11
N HIS A 107 1.19 -11.75 1.65
CA HIS A 107 -0.09 -11.79 2.38
C HIS A 107 -0.28 -13.12 3.11
N ASN A 108 0.65 -13.46 4.01
CA ASN A 108 0.67 -14.76 4.69
C ASN A 108 0.11 -14.75 6.13
N ILE A 109 -0.13 -13.58 6.71
CA ILE A 109 -0.67 -13.47 8.07
C ILE A 109 -2.15 -13.14 8.00
N GLU A 110 -3.00 -14.13 8.21
CA GLU A 110 -4.44 -13.91 8.27
C GLU A 110 -4.84 -13.13 9.52
N PHE A 111 -5.87 -12.31 9.40
CA PHE A 111 -6.44 -11.57 10.52
C PHE A 111 -7.96 -11.52 10.48
N LYS A 112 -8.53 -11.34 11.65
CA LYS A 112 -9.97 -11.10 11.85
C LYS A 112 -10.17 -10.06 12.95
N CYS A 113 -11.03 -9.10 12.65
CA CYS A 113 -11.46 -8.08 13.60
C CYS A 113 -12.98 -8.00 13.60
N SER A 114 -13.60 -8.00 14.77
CA SER A 114 -15.03 -7.70 14.89
C SER A 114 -15.29 -6.19 14.87
N LEU A 115 -16.43 -5.80 14.33
CA LEU A 115 -16.82 -4.42 14.13
C LEU A 115 -18.15 -4.13 14.84
N THR A 116 -18.28 -2.90 15.37
CA THR A 116 -19.58 -2.32 15.68
C THR A 116 -20.32 -1.95 14.38
N LYS A 117 -21.60 -1.55 14.47
CA LYS A 117 -22.34 -1.02 13.33
C LYS A 117 -21.64 0.18 12.69
N PHE A 118 -21.11 1.10 13.50
CA PHE A 118 -20.37 2.26 13.01
C PHE A 118 -19.02 1.87 12.42
N GLY A 119 -18.33 0.89 13.02
CA GLY A 119 -17.09 0.32 12.48
C GLY A 119 -17.28 -0.27 11.08
N LYS A 120 -18.42 -0.93 10.80
CA LYS A 120 -18.79 -1.39 9.46
C LYS A 120 -18.87 -0.23 8.47
N GLU A 121 -19.53 0.87 8.83
CA GLU A 121 -19.63 2.06 7.98
C GLU A 121 -18.26 2.69 7.68
N LEU A 122 -17.37 2.74 8.68
CA LEU A 122 -15.99 3.20 8.50
C LEU A 122 -15.22 2.33 7.53
N PHE A 123 -15.36 0.99 7.66
CA PHE A 123 -14.71 0.04 6.77
C PHE A 123 -15.17 0.21 5.32
N LEU A 124 -16.47 0.35 5.09
CA LEU A 124 -17.03 0.52 3.73
C LEU A 124 -16.50 1.79 3.04
N LYS A 125 -16.15 2.83 3.80
CA LYS A 125 -15.56 4.07 3.28
C LYS A 125 -14.06 3.95 3.00
N LYS A 126 -13.36 3.03 3.67
CA LYS A 126 -11.89 2.95 3.64
C LYS A 126 -11.40 1.52 3.74
N ASN A 127 -11.76 0.69 2.77
CA ASN A 127 -11.27 -0.69 2.68
C ASN A 127 -10.02 -0.81 1.79
N TYR A 128 -9.29 -1.91 1.94
CA TYR A 128 -8.15 -2.28 1.10
C TYR A 128 -8.44 -3.57 0.34
N PRO A 129 -7.80 -3.80 -0.84
CA PRO A 129 -8.05 -4.98 -1.67
C PRO A 129 -7.83 -6.33 -0.98
N ASN A 130 -6.89 -6.38 -0.01
CA ASN A 130 -6.57 -7.56 0.80
C ASN A 130 -7.51 -7.77 1.99
N MET A 131 -8.60 -6.97 2.09
CA MET A 131 -9.57 -7.03 3.17
C MET A 131 -10.98 -7.16 2.62
N ARG A 132 -11.83 -7.88 3.34
CA ARG A 132 -13.26 -8.00 3.02
C ARG A 132 -14.12 -7.96 4.27
N LEU A 133 -15.31 -7.44 4.11
CA LEU A 133 -16.35 -7.53 5.12
C LEU A 133 -16.96 -8.93 5.10
N LYS A 134 -17.14 -9.54 6.26
CA LYS A 134 -17.87 -10.79 6.44
C LYS A 134 -18.93 -10.62 7.54
N GLU A 135 -20.12 -11.07 7.28
CA GLU A 135 -21.21 -11.09 8.28
C GLU A 135 -21.48 -12.53 8.71
N ILE A 136 -21.49 -12.75 10.01
CA ILE A 136 -21.77 -14.06 10.64
C ILE A 136 -22.65 -13.78 11.85
N ASP A 137 -23.83 -14.40 11.90
CA ASP A 137 -24.76 -14.31 13.03
C ASP A 137 -25.05 -12.86 13.46
N ASN A 138 -25.34 -11.99 12.51
CA ASN A 138 -25.58 -10.56 12.69
C ASN A 138 -24.39 -9.75 13.23
N HIS A 139 -23.19 -10.33 13.25
CA HIS A 139 -21.96 -9.64 13.59
C HIS A 139 -21.13 -9.37 12.33
N SER A 140 -20.57 -8.18 12.25
CA SER A 140 -19.72 -7.77 11.14
C SER A 140 -18.25 -7.94 11.48
N TYR A 141 -17.48 -8.45 10.53
CA TYR A 141 -16.04 -8.71 10.69
C TYR A 141 -15.27 -8.18 9.50
N ILE A 142 -14.09 -7.63 9.75
CA ILE A 142 -13.04 -7.49 8.74
C ILE A 142 -12.21 -8.77 8.77
N ILE A 143 -12.04 -9.39 7.63
CA ILE A 143 -11.13 -10.52 7.43
C ILE A 143 -10.21 -10.22 6.25
N GLY A 144 -8.99 -10.71 6.32
CA GLY A 144 -7.99 -10.51 5.28
C GLY A 144 -6.65 -11.06 5.67
N SER A 145 -5.63 -10.63 4.96
CA SER A 145 -4.25 -11.01 5.24
C SER A 145 -3.30 -9.81 5.03
N PHE A 146 -2.16 -9.86 5.68
CA PHE A 146 -1.09 -8.87 5.55
C PHE A 146 0.27 -9.56 5.69
N ASN A 147 1.34 -8.88 5.28
CA ASN A 147 2.69 -9.36 5.54
C ASN A 147 3.25 -8.75 6.83
N LYS A 148 4.37 -9.31 7.31
CA LYS A 148 5.01 -8.84 8.55
C LYS A 148 5.46 -7.39 8.47
N GLU A 149 5.83 -6.92 7.28
CA GLU A 149 6.30 -5.54 7.05
C GLU A 149 5.14 -4.54 7.06
N GLU A 150 3.93 -4.99 6.77
CA GLU A 150 2.70 -4.18 6.83
C GLU A 150 2.11 -4.08 8.25
N LEU A 151 2.70 -4.74 9.25
CA LEU A 151 2.15 -4.81 10.61
C LEU A 151 1.91 -3.43 11.22
N ASP A 152 2.88 -2.53 11.14
CA ASP A 152 2.75 -1.17 11.67
C ASP A 152 1.67 -0.38 10.93
N TYR A 153 1.59 -0.55 9.62
CA TYR A 153 0.56 0.05 8.80
C TYR A 153 -0.84 -0.46 9.19
N MET A 154 -0.99 -1.78 9.38
CA MET A 154 -2.24 -2.40 9.84
C MET A 154 -2.68 -1.88 11.21
N VAL A 155 -1.73 -1.73 12.12
CA VAL A 155 -1.98 -1.15 13.45
C VAL A 155 -2.52 0.27 13.34
N HIS A 156 -1.87 1.14 12.54
CA HIS A 156 -2.33 2.52 12.34
C HIS A 156 -3.71 2.59 11.66
N TYR A 157 -3.94 1.72 10.70
CA TYR A 157 -5.24 1.60 10.04
C TYR A 157 -6.35 1.26 11.05
N LEU A 158 -6.14 0.25 11.90
CA LEU A 158 -7.11 -0.18 12.89
C LEU A 158 -7.32 0.83 14.02
N ILE A 159 -6.29 1.61 14.40
CA ILE A 159 -6.43 2.72 15.35
C ILE A 159 -7.44 3.76 14.85
N GLY A 160 -7.52 3.97 13.54
CA GLY A 160 -8.51 4.87 12.94
C GLY A 160 -9.98 4.47 13.15
N PHE A 161 -10.26 3.26 13.61
CA PHE A 161 -11.60 2.80 13.97
C PHE A 161 -11.97 3.10 15.43
N GLY A 162 -11.00 3.50 16.26
CA GLY A 162 -11.21 3.75 17.68
C GLY A 162 -11.79 2.54 18.41
N GLU A 163 -12.87 2.76 19.17
CA GLU A 163 -13.57 1.71 19.92
C GLU A 163 -14.42 0.78 19.04
N ASN A 164 -14.53 1.06 17.74
CA ASN A 164 -15.43 0.37 16.82
C ASN A 164 -14.84 -0.89 16.19
N VAL A 165 -13.62 -1.26 16.58
CA VAL A 165 -12.92 -2.45 16.13
C VAL A 165 -12.33 -3.22 17.30
N LYS A 166 -12.43 -4.56 17.24
CA LYS A 166 -11.75 -5.45 18.18
C LYS A 166 -11.00 -6.52 17.41
N ILE A 167 -9.69 -6.60 17.62
CA ILE A 167 -8.83 -7.59 16.98
C ILE A 167 -9.05 -8.95 17.67
N GLU A 168 -9.47 -9.95 16.90
CA GLU A 168 -9.66 -11.32 17.38
C GLU A 168 -8.39 -12.14 17.21
N TYR A 169 -7.80 -12.08 16.03
CA TYR A 169 -6.48 -12.66 15.72
C TYR A 169 -5.79 -11.90 14.56
N PRO A 170 -4.49 -12.07 14.34
CA PRO A 170 -3.55 -12.86 15.12
C PRO A 170 -3.09 -12.12 16.41
N LYS A 171 -2.51 -12.87 17.34
CA LYS A 171 -1.96 -12.32 18.58
C LYS A 171 -0.92 -11.22 18.32
N LEU A 172 -0.05 -11.44 17.33
CA LEU A 172 0.97 -10.46 16.92
C LEU A 172 0.36 -9.08 16.63
N LEU A 173 -0.70 -9.02 15.83
CA LEU A 173 -1.39 -7.77 15.49
C LEU A 173 -2.02 -7.13 16.73
N LYS A 174 -2.67 -7.93 17.56
CA LYS A 174 -3.33 -7.47 18.81
C LYS A 174 -2.31 -6.90 19.80
N ASP A 175 -1.19 -7.58 20.02
CA ASP A 175 -0.18 -7.15 20.99
C ASP A 175 0.49 -5.85 20.52
N THR A 176 0.79 -5.74 19.21
CA THR A 176 1.37 -4.51 18.61
C THR A 176 0.37 -3.34 18.67
N TYR A 177 -0.90 -3.59 18.42
CA TYR A 177 -1.98 -2.60 18.54
C TYR A 177 -2.08 -2.06 19.99
N ILE A 178 -2.12 -2.94 20.98
CA ILE A 178 -2.18 -2.55 22.42
C ILE A 178 -0.92 -1.75 22.80
N LYS A 179 0.26 -2.17 22.36
CA LYS A 179 1.51 -1.44 22.60
C LYS A 179 1.41 -0.03 22.05
N LYS A 180 0.92 0.12 20.81
CA LYS A 180 0.78 1.43 20.15
C LYS A 180 -0.22 2.35 20.85
N LEU A 181 -1.36 1.81 21.31
CA LEU A 181 -2.33 2.58 22.11
C LEU A 181 -1.72 3.10 23.42
N LYS A 182 -0.91 2.28 24.11
CA LYS A 182 -0.20 2.70 25.32
C LYS A 182 0.83 3.80 25.03
N GLU A 183 1.53 3.73 23.90
CA GLU A 183 2.46 4.78 23.46
C GLU A 183 1.74 6.10 23.17
N ILE A 184 0.55 6.04 22.55
CA ILE A 184 -0.28 7.20 22.30
C ILE A 184 -0.75 7.81 23.63
N LEU A 185 -1.30 7.00 24.54
CA LEU A 185 -1.83 7.46 25.83
C LEU A 185 -0.75 8.18 26.65
N LYS A 186 0.45 7.65 26.72
CA LYS A 186 1.58 8.28 27.44
C LYS A 186 1.91 9.71 26.98
N LYS A 187 1.52 10.10 25.76
CA LYS A 187 1.73 11.48 25.27
C LYS A 187 0.75 12.50 25.86
N TYR A 188 -0.33 12.03 26.46
CA TYR A 188 -1.39 12.86 27.03
C TYR A 188 -1.41 12.79 28.56
N GLU A 189 -0.61 11.90 29.17
CA GLU A 189 -0.45 11.77 30.63
C GLU A 189 0.72 12.60 31.19
N GLN A 190 1.40 13.40 30.32
CA GLN A 190 2.44 14.38 30.68
C GLN A 190 1.75 15.76 30.83
#